data_41a89677628dc3b03a016046597c1ab7
#
_entry.id   41a89677628dc3b03a016046597c1ab7
#
_cell.length_a   1.000
_cell.length_b   1.000
_cell.length_c   1.000
_cell.angle_alpha   90.00
_cell.angle_beta   90.00
_cell.angle_gamma   90.00
#
_symmetry.space_group_name_H-M   'P 1'
#
loop_
_entity.id
_entity.type
_entity.pdbx_description
1 polymer ?
#
loop_
_entity_poly.entity_id
_entity_poly.type
_entity_poly.pdbx_seq_one_letter_code
_entity_poly.pdbx_strand_id
1 'polypeptide(L)'
;ATLKSMGKSLNETDPAVLKQAADLLKKQKKLVATYNSGDFANILAAGDVDIAHGYNGQLAEVVAKEPEKLAYVVPKEGATLWMDNVCLPAKARNVENAYKFLNYIMEAEVNAAIVNGVSYASANVPAKKFIAPEILNDPSIYPSDEVIGRCEFLEDIGDTTTLLDEYWTEIKAQ
;
A
#
# COMPACT_ATOMS: atom_id res chain seq x y z
N ALA A 1 -5.16 3.72 -8.33
CA ALA A 1 -6.56 3.29 -8.36
C ALA A 1 -7.25 3.72 -9.67
N THR A 2 -7.29 5.01 -10.03
CA THR A 2 -8.05 5.51 -11.20
C THR A 2 -7.61 4.87 -12.52
N LEU A 3 -6.31 4.73 -12.79
CA LEU A 3 -5.83 4.05 -14.00
C LEU A 3 -6.31 2.59 -14.05
N LYS A 4 -6.25 1.87 -12.93
CA LYS A 4 -6.77 0.49 -12.87
C LYS A 4 -8.27 0.43 -13.16
N SER A 5 -9.06 1.36 -12.64
CA SER A 5 -10.51 1.41 -12.93
C SER A 5 -10.84 1.71 -14.41
N MET A 6 -9.88 2.28 -15.14
CA MET A 6 -9.95 2.48 -16.59
C MET A 6 -9.40 1.29 -17.39
N GLY A 7 -8.97 0.22 -16.73
CA GLY A 7 -8.32 -0.94 -17.36
C GLY A 7 -6.91 -0.64 -17.88
N LYS A 8 -6.23 0.35 -17.29
CA LYS A 8 -4.89 0.79 -17.65
C LYS A 8 -3.85 0.34 -16.63
N SER A 9 -2.58 0.26 -17.06
CA SER A 9 -1.46 0.03 -16.15
C SER A 9 -1.31 1.17 -15.15
N LEU A 10 -0.78 0.85 -13.95
CA LEU A 10 -0.34 1.87 -12.99
C LEU A 10 0.84 2.69 -13.53
N ASN A 11 1.60 2.13 -14.46
CA ASN A 11 2.80 2.70 -15.09
C ASN A 11 2.50 3.32 -16.47
N GLU A 12 1.25 3.75 -16.69
CA GLU A 12 0.82 4.41 -17.92
C GLU A 12 1.58 5.72 -18.15
N THR A 13 2.01 5.95 -19.39
CA THR A 13 2.80 7.13 -19.78
C THR A 13 2.15 7.98 -20.88
N ASP A 14 1.05 7.51 -21.47
CA ASP A 14 0.32 8.29 -22.48
C ASP A 14 -0.33 9.53 -21.84
N PRO A 15 0.09 10.76 -22.21
CA PRO A 15 -0.46 11.99 -21.64
C PRO A 15 -1.96 12.13 -21.81
N ALA A 16 -2.54 11.59 -22.90
CA ALA A 16 -3.97 11.64 -23.13
C ALA A 16 -4.75 10.76 -22.13
N VAL A 17 -4.21 9.57 -21.82
CA VAL A 17 -4.78 8.67 -20.82
C VAL A 17 -4.64 9.27 -19.41
N LEU A 18 -3.47 9.82 -19.09
CA LEU A 18 -3.22 10.46 -17.81
C LEU A 18 -4.13 11.67 -17.58
N LYS A 19 -4.37 12.47 -18.65
CA LYS A 19 -5.34 13.56 -18.58
C LYS A 19 -6.76 13.06 -18.29
N GLN A 20 -7.20 11.98 -18.94
CA GLN A 20 -8.51 11.38 -18.67
C GLN A 20 -8.62 10.92 -17.21
N ALA A 21 -7.57 10.29 -16.66
CA ALA A 21 -7.53 9.88 -15.26
C ALA A 21 -7.61 11.09 -14.32
N ALA A 22 -6.90 12.17 -14.62
CA ALA A 22 -6.97 13.43 -13.86
C ALA A 22 -8.37 14.04 -13.90
N ASP A 23 -9.02 14.08 -15.07
CA ASP A 23 -10.38 14.59 -15.22
C ASP A 23 -11.41 13.76 -14.41
N LEU A 24 -11.23 12.43 -14.31
CA LEU A 24 -12.02 11.57 -13.44
C LEU A 24 -11.80 11.89 -11.95
N LEU A 25 -10.56 12.07 -11.53
CA LEU A 25 -10.23 12.43 -10.15
C LEU A 25 -10.78 13.81 -9.75
N LYS A 26 -10.76 14.79 -10.66
CA LYS A 26 -11.40 16.11 -10.46
C LYS A 26 -12.90 15.97 -10.24
N LYS A 27 -13.57 15.08 -10.99
CA LYS A 27 -14.99 14.80 -10.75
C LYS A 27 -15.24 14.12 -9.40
N GLN A 28 -14.39 13.17 -9.02
CA GLN A 28 -14.45 12.46 -7.75
C GLN A 28 -14.21 13.39 -6.55
N LYS A 29 -13.42 14.47 -6.71
CA LYS A 29 -13.02 15.38 -5.63
C LYS A 29 -14.19 15.83 -4.75
N LYS A 30 -15.37 16.03 -5.33
CA LYS A 30 -16.59 16.44 -4.61
C LYS A 30 -17.06 15.42 -3.58
N LEU A 31 -16.64 14.16 -3.72
CA LEU A 31 -16.99 13.04 -2.82
C LEU A 31 -15.87 12.72 -1.83
N VAL A 32 -14.71 13.39 -1.97
CA VAL A 32 -13.54 13.11 -1.14
C VAL A 32 -13.55 14.02 0.09
N ALA A 33 -13.67 13.42 1.26
CA ALA A 33 -13.59 14.14 2.53
C ALA A 33 -12.16 14.69 2.75
N THR A 34 -11.14 13.86 2.54
CA THR A 34 -9.74 14.27 2.72
C THR A 34 -8.79 13.40 1.92
N TYR A 35 -7.62 13.95 1.57
CA TYR A 35 -6.44 13.21 1.14
C TYR A 35 -5.47 13.14 2.32
N ASN A 36 -5.45 12.02 3.03
CA ASN A 36 -4.63 11.82 4.21
C ASN A 36 -4.02 10.41 4.18
N SER A 37 -2.71 10.32 4.06
CA SER A 37 -1.99 9.04 3.99
C SER A 37 -1.52 8.53 5.36
N GLY A 38 -1.70 9.29 6.43
CA GLY A 38 -1.27 8.91 7.78
C GLY A 38 -2.39 8.41 8.69
N ASP A 39 -3.60 8.96 8.54
CA ASP A 39 -4.70 8.76 9.50
C ASP A 39 -5.99 8.17 8.89
N PHE A 40 -5.94 7.75 7.63
CA PHE A 40 -7.11 7.25 6.90
C PHE A 40 -7.81 6.07 7.59
N ALA A 41 -7.07 5.20 8.28
CA ALA A 41 -7.63 4.05 8.98
C ALA A 41 -8.45 4.47 10.22
N ASN A 42 -7.97 5.44 11.00
CA ASN A 42 -8.71 5.97 12.14
C ASN A 42 -9.95 6.76 11.70
N ILE A 43 -9.85 7.55 10.62
CA ILE A 43 -10.99 8.28 10.04
C ILE A 43 -12.09 7.31 9.61
N LEU A 44 -11.73 6.17 8.99
CA LEU A 44 -12.68 5.12 8.64
C LEU A 44 -13.29 4.47 9.89
N ALA A 45 -12.47 4.10 10.87
CA ALA A 45 -12.92 3.46 12.11
C ALA A 45 -13.85 4.37 12.93
N ALA A 46 -13.62 5.68 12.91
CA ALA A 46 -14.49 6.65 13.54
C ALA A 46 -15.86 6.79 12.85
N GLY A 47 -16.01 6.31 11.61
CA GLY A 47 -17.22 6.46 10.83
C GLY A 47 -17.37 7.83 10.17
N ASP A 48 -16.30 8.60 10.09
CA ASP A 48 -16.30 9.92 9.43
C ASP A 48 -16.36 9.79 7.89
N VAL A 49 -16.02 8.61 7.37
CA VAL A 49 -16.12 8.26 5.96
C VAL A 49 -16.61 6.82 5.80
N ASP A 50 -17.33 6.55 4.71
CA ASP A 50 -17.84 5.20 4.38
C ASP A 50 -16.78 4.34 3.66
N ILE A 51 -15.81 4.97 3.00
CA ILE A 51 -14.77 4.29 2.20
C ILE A 51 -13.43 4.98 2.43
N ALA A 52 -12.39 4.20 2.69
CA ALA A 52 -11.01 4.67 2.72
C ALA A 52 -10.14 3.87 1.73
N HIS A 53 -9.22 4.54 1.07
CA HIS A 53 -8.17 3.92 0.26
C HIS A 53 -6.84 4.08 0.99
N GLY A 54 -6.15 2.98 1.27
CA GLY A 54 -4.93 3.04 2.05
C GLY A 54 -4.14 1.72 2.07
N TYR A 55 -3.16 1.65 2.93
CA TYR A 55 -2.30 0.49 3.10
C TYR A 55 -3.01 -0.63 3.83
N ASN A 56 -2.82 -1.86 3.35
CA ASN A 56 -3.52 -3.04 3.85
C ASN A 56 -3.28 -3.32 5.34
N GLY A 57 -2.06 -3.24 5.85
CA GLY A 57 -1.76 -3.54 7.24
C GLY A 57 -2.50 -2.62 8.23
N GLN A 58 -2.51 -1.30 7.97
CA GLN A 58 -3.25 -0.35 8.81
C GLN A 58 -4.77 -0.58 8.74
N LEU A 59 -5.30 -0.95 7.55
CA LEU A 59 -6.73 -1.26 7.40
C LEU A 59 -7.08 -2.62 8.02
N ALA A 60 -6.22 -3.64 7.89
CA ALA A 60 -6.41 -4.94 8.51
C ALA A 60 -6.54 -4.81 10.05
N GLU A 61 -5.74 -3.95 10.66
CA GLU A 61 -5.78 -3.71 12.10
C GLU A 61 -7.14 -3.14 12.57
N VAL A 62 -7.72 -2.18 11.86
CA VAL A 62 -9.03 -1.60 12.22
C VAL A 62 -10.18 -2.54 11.86
N VAL A 63 -10.09 -3.29 10.76
CA VAL A 63 -11.07 -4.31 10.38
C VAL A 63 -11.11 -5.44 11.42
N ALA A 64 -9.95 -5.88 11.91
CA ALA A 64 -9.89 -6.92 12.95
C ALA A 64 -10.57 -6.50 14.27
N LYS A 65 -10.60 -5.19 14.58
CA LYS A 65 -11.29 -4.65 15.75
C LYS A 65 -12.81 -4.53 15.58
N GLU A 66 -13.28 -4.30 14.35
CA GLU A 66 -14.70 -4.08 14.05
C GLU A 66 -15.15 -4.88 12.79
N PRO A 67 -15.02 -6.22 12.79
CA PRO A 67 -15.25 -7.06 11.60
C PRO A 67 -16.71 -7.05 11.14
N GLU A 68 -17.65 -6.70 12.02
CA GLU A 68 -19.08 -6.59 11.68
C GLU A 68 -19.43 -5.29 10.93
N LYS A 69 -18.53 -4.30 10.97
CA LYS A 69 -18.77 -2.98 10.35
C LYS A 69 -17.85 -2.72 9.17
N LEU A 70 -16.62 -3.24 9.22
CA LEU A 70 -15.55 -2.91 8.28
C LEU A 70 -15.10 -4.15 7.53
N ALA A 71 -14.75 -3.96 6.25
CA ALA A 71 -14.13 -4.99 5.43
C ALA A 71 -13.01 -4.38 4.58
N TYR A 72 -11.93 -5.13 4.42
CA TYR A 72 -10.88 -4.81 3.47
C TYR A 72 -11.08 -5.57 2.17
N VAL A 73 -10.97 -4.89 1.05
CA VAL A 73 -11.14 -5.50 -0.27
C VAL A 73 -10.06 -5.03 -1.23
N VAL A 74 -9.36 -5.96 -1.87
CA VAL A 74 -8.58 -5.66 -3.07
C VAL A 74 -9.54 -5.63 -4.26
N PRO A 75 -9.67 -4.50 -4.98
CA PRO A 75 -10.59 -4.39 -6.12
C PRO A 75 -10.30 -5.44 -7.21
N LYS A 76 -11.33 -5.84 -7.96
CA LYS A 76 -11.18 -6.78 -9.09
C LYS A 76 -10.23 -6.25 -10.17
N GLU A 77 -10.10 -4.95 -10.29
CA GLU A 77 -9.18 -4.27 -11.19
C GLU A 77 -7.70 -4.41 -10.76
N GLY A 78 -7.46 -4.84 -9.52
CA GLY A 78 -6.12 -4.94 -8.91
C GLY A 78 -5.76 -3.72 -8.07
N ALA A 79 -4.56 -3.76 -7.53
CA ALA A 79 -4.00 -2.74 -6.64
C ALA A 79 -2.51 -2.52 -6.91
N THR A 80 -1.91 -1.59 -6.18
CA THR A 80 -0.45 -1.41 -6.16
C THR A 80 0.18 -2.48 -5.27
N LEU A 81 1.17 -3.20 -5.80
CA LEU A 81 2.14 -3.94 -5.00
C LEU A 81 3.28 -3.02 -4.60
N TRP A 82 3.79 -3.21 -3.41
CA TRP A 82 4.92 -2.44 -2.91
C TRP A 82 5.79 -3.31 -2.00
N MET A 83 7.03 -2.91 -1.85
CA MET A 83 8.00 -3.59 -0.99
C MET A 83 8.93 -2.54 -0.39
N ASP A 84 8.95 -2.46 0.93
CA ASP A 84 9.89 -1.61 1.64
C ASP A 84 11.30 -2.23 1.61
N ASN A 85 12.28 -1.39 1.39
CA ASN A 85 13.69 -1.76 1.37
C ASN A 85 14.46 -0.96 2.41
N VAL A 86 15.32 -1.63 3.14
CA VAL A 86 16.26 -0.95 4.04
C VAL A 86 17.55 -0.65 3.28
N CYS A 87 17.88 0.62 3.14
CA CYS A 87 19.04 1.07 2.41
C CYS A 87 20.14 1.56 3.36
N LEU A 88 21.37 1.19 3.05
CA LEU A 88 22.56 1.69 3.76
C LEU A 88 23.20 2.80 2.91
N PRO A 89 23.19 4.08 3.35
CA PRO A 89 23.84 5.15 2.62
C PRO A 89 25.35 4.90 2.43
N ALA A 90 25.89 5.27 1.27
CA ALA A 90 27.31 5.04 0.93
C ALA A 90 28.30 5.68 1.92
N LYS A 91 27.88 6.74 2.64
CA LYS A 91 28.69 7.44 3.65
C LYS A 91 28.22 7.15 5.08
N ALA A 92 27.51 6.04 5.33
CA ALA A 92 27.09 5.66 6.67
C ALA A 92 28.33 5.45 7.58
N ARG A 93 28.25 5.97 8.82
CA ARG A 93 29.37 5.91 9.75
C ARG A 93 29.46 4.58 10.51
N ASN A 94 28.32 3.93 10.77
CA ASN A 94 28.21 2.73 11.60
C ASN A 94 27.77 1.52 10.77
N VAL A 95 28.46 1.24 9.67
CA VAL A 95 28.12 0.20 8.70
C VAL A 95 28.01 -1.18 9.34
N GLU A 96 28.96 -1.53 10.21
CA GLU A 96 28.97 -2.82 10.90
C GLU A 96 27.70 -3.01 11.78
N ASN A 97 27.32 -1.99 12.54
CA ASN A 97 26.13 -2.05 13.37
C ASN A 97 24.83 -2.08 12.52
N ALA A 98 24.83 -1.41 11.38
CA ALA A 98 23.72 -1.49 10.45
C ALA A 98 23.54 -2.92 9.93
N TYR A 99 24.62 -3.61 9.54
CA TYR A 99 24.53 -5.02 9.14
C TYR A 99 24.12 -5.94 10.29
N LYS A 100 24.58 -5.71 11.52
CA LYS A 100 24.10 -6.47 12.68
C LYS A 100 22.60 -6.33 12.87
N PHE A 101 22.08 -5.09 12.76
CA PHE A 101 20.64 -4.83 12.84
C PHE A 101 19.86 -5.52 11.71
N LEU A 102 20.33 -5.37 10.46
CA LEU A 102 19.70 -6.01 9.30
C LEU A 102 19.65 -7.53 9.44
N ASN A 103 20.75 -8.15 9.84
CA ASN A 103 20.79 -9.59 10.07
C ASN A 103 19.82 -10.01 11.19
N TYR A 104 19.75 -9.24 12.28
CA TYR A 104 18.84 -9.52 13.39
C TYR A 104 17.37 -9.48 12.97
N ILE A 105 16.94 -8.45 12.25
CA ILE A 105 15.53 -8.37 11.78
C ILE A 105 15.20 -9.40 10.69
N MET A 106 16.20 -10.01 10.08
CA MET A 106 16.05 -11.11 9.12
C MET A 106 15.99 -12.50 9.78
N GLU A 107 16.29 -12.63 11.07
CA GLU A 107 16.07 -13.88 11.80
C GLU A 107 14.58 -14.25 11.77
N ALA A 108 14.28 -15.53 11.52
CA ALA A 108 12.91 -15.97 11.23
C ALA A 108 11.91 -15.64 12.37
N GLU A 109 12.29 -15.85 13.61
CA GLU A 109 11.46 -15.55 14.78
C GLU A 109 11.29 -14.05 15.00
N VAL A 110 12.37 -13.28 14.85
CA VAL A 110 12.35 -11.82 14.97
C VAL A 110 11.49 -11.20 13.90
N ASN A 111 11.65 -11.65 12.65
CA ASN A 111 10.86 -11.17 11.53
C ASN A 111 9.37 -11.50 11.70
N ALA A 112 9.05 -12.71 12.17
CA ALA A 112 7.66 -13.07 12.48
C ALA A 112 7.07 -12.21 13.62
N ALA A 113 7.86 -11.88 14.65
CA ALA A 113 7.41 -10.98 15.70
C ALA A 113 7.07 -9.58 15.15
N ILE A 114 7.86 -9.08 14.18
CA ILE A 114 7.55 -7.81 13.49
C ILE A 114 6.23 -7.95 12.73
N VAL A 115 6.05 -9.00 11.92
CA VAL A 115 4.81 -9.24 11.16
C VAL A 115 3.59 -9.29 12.08
N ASN A 116 3.70 -10.03 13.17
CA ASN A 116 2.62 -10.17 14.16
C ASN A 116 2.27 -8.83 14.84
N GLY A 117 3.23 -7.89 14.90
CA GLY A 117 3.02 -6.59 15.50
C GLY A 117 2.47 -5.51 14.56
N VAL A 118 2.68 -5.65 13.24
CA VAL A 118 2.33 -4.58 12.28
C VAL A 118 1.35 -5.01 11.18
N SER A 119 0.98 -6.28 11.12
CA SER A 119 -0.01 -6.84 10.17
C SER A 119 0.34 -6.60 8.68
N TYR A 120 1.64 -6.57 8.36
CA TYR A 120 2.12 -6.56 6.96
C TYR A 120 2.79 -7.89 6.62
N ALA A 121 2.60 -8.34 5.37
CA ALA A 121 3.22 -9.58 4.91
C ALA A 121 4.76 -9.49 4.89
N SER A 122 5.42 -10.61 5.14
CA SER A 122 6.86 -10.71 5.06
C SER A 122 7.34 -11.42 3.81
N ALA A 123 8.43 -10.91 3.22
CA ALA A 123 9.20 -11.60 2.20
C ALA A 123 10.12 -12.72 2.78
N ASN A 124 10.27 -12.79 4.11
CA ASN A 124 11.07 -13.81 4.79
C ASN A 124 10.30 -15.14 4.89
N VAL A 125 10.52 -16.02 3.91
CA VAL A 125 9.81 -17.31 3.86
C VAL A 125 9.98 -18.17 5.13
N PRO A 126 11.17 -18.32 5.73
CA PRO A 126 11.36 -19.00 7.01
C PRO A 126 10.52 -18.46 8.16
N ALA A 127 10.21 -17.16 8.19
CA ALA A 127 9.41 -16.52 9.23
C ALA A 127 7.95 -17.04 9.28
N LYS A 128 7.41 -17.54 8.16
CA LYS A 128 6.02 -18.04 8.08
C LYS A 128 5.69 -19.10 9.13
N LYS A 129 6.69 -19.84 9.63
CA LYS A 129 6.49 -20.87 10.67
C LYS A 129 6.14 -20.30 12.04
N PHE A 130 6.42 -19.03 12.26
CA PHE A 130 6.29 -18.32 13.54
C PHE A 130 5.25 -17.21 13.49
N ILE A 131 4.67 -16.93 12.30
CA ILE A 131 3.59 -15.95 12.14
C ILE A 131 2.30 -16.57 12.68
N ALA A 132 1.54 -15.75 13.39
CA ALA A 132 0.24 -16.13 13.94
C ALA A 132 -0.72 -16.60 12.82
N PRO A 133 -1.43 -17.73 13.01
CA PRO A 133 -2.29 -18.30 11.98
C PRO A 133 -3.37 -17.34 11.47
N GLU A 134 -3.91 -16.48 12.32
CA GLU A 134 -4.90 -15.46 11.98
C GLU A 134 -4.35 -14.42 11.00
N ILE A 135 -3.07 -14.07 11.10
CA ILE A 135 -2.39 -13.16 10.19
C ILE A 135 -2.02 -13.88 8.89
N LEU A 136 -1.46 -15.09 9.01
CA LEU A 136 -0.99 -15.86 7.85
C LEU A 136 -2.14 -16.24 6.90
N ASN A 137 -3.34 -16.46 7.45
CA ASN A 137 -4.53 -16.84 6.70
C ASN A 137 -5.43 -15.65 6.33
N ASP A 138 -5.07 -14.43 6.71
CA ASP A 138 -5.82 -13.24 6.35
C ASP A 138 -5.54 -12.84 4.89
N PRO A 139 -6.54 -12.90 3.99
CA PRO A 139 -6.36 -12.55 2.58
C PRO A 139 -6.08 -11.06 2.34
N SER A 140 -6.30 -10.20 3.32
CA SER A 140 -5.91 -8.79 3.26
C SER A 140 -4.40 -8.59 3.46
N ILE A 141 -3.75 -9.54 4.15
CA ILE A 141 -2.30 -9.51 4.44
C ILE A 141 -1.55 -10.45 3.48
N TYR A 142 -2.06 -11.66 3.30
CA TYR A 142 -1.51 -12.69 2.41
C TYR A 142 -2.53 -13.04 1.31
N PRO A 143 -2.71 -12.17 0.30
CA PRO A 143 -3.64 -12.41 -0.80
C PRO A 143 -3.23 -13.62 -1.64
N SER A 144 -4.20 -14.24 -2.32
CA SER A 144 -3.94 -15.36 -3.23
C SER A 144 -3.13 -14.92 -4.46
N ASP A 145 -2.47 -15.88 -5.12
CA ASP A 145 -1.72 -15.63 -6.36
C ASP A 145 -2.60 -15.03 -7.45
N GLU A 146 -3.89 -15.39 -7.50
CA GLU A 146 -4.87 -14.81 -8.42
C GLU A 146 -5.05 -13.29 -8.18
N VAL A 147 -5.13 -12.88 -6.90
CA VAL A 147 -5.23 -11.46 -6.53
C VAL A 147 -3.94 -10.73 -6.85
N ILE A 148 -2.79 -11.32 -6.48
CA ILE A 148 -1.46 -10.77 -6.78
C ILE A 148 -1.26 -10.58 -8.28
N GLY A 149 -1.70 -11.54 -9.11
CA GLY A 149 -1.58 -11.47 -10.56
C GLY A 149 -2.35 -10.31 -11.22
N ARG A 150 -3.28 -9.66 -10.51
CA ARG A 150 -3.98 -8.45 -10.97
C ARG A 150 -3.33 -7.14 -10.50
N CYS A 151 -2.38 -7.24 -9.59
CA CYS A 151 -1.70 -6.10 -8.99
C CYS A 151 -0.42 -5.78 -9.77
N GLU A 152 0.08 -4.57 -9.63
CA GLU A 152 1.28 -4.10 -10.33
C GLU A 152 2.22 -3.39 -9.36
N PHE A 153 3.53 -3.56 -9.52
CA PHE A 153 4.52 -2.69 -8.92
C PHE A 153 4.55 -1.35 -9.65
N LEU A 154 4.83 -0.28 -8.92
CA LEU A 154 5.16 1.00 -9.53
C LEU A 154 6.60 0.95 -10.04
N GLU A 155 6.78 1.39 -11.28
CA GLU A 155 8.06 1.48 -11.96
C GLU A 155 8.48 2.95 -12.12
N ASP A 156 9.72 3.18 -12.45
CA ASP A 156 10.20 4.50 -12.84
C ASP A 156 9.67 4.83 -14.24
N ILE A 157 8.77 5.81 -14.31
CA ILE A 157 8.17 6.30 -15.57
C ILE A 157 8.84 7.57 -16.09
N GLY A 158 10.04 7.90 -15.58
CA GLY A 158 10.86 9.01 -16.05
C GLY A 158 10.15 10.35 -15.96
N ASP A 159 10.25 11.16 -17.02
CA ASP A 159 9.71 12.53 -17.10
C ASP A 159 8.18 12.59 -16.92
N THR A 160 7.47 11.48 -17.12
CA THR A 160 6.02 11.40 -16.90
C THR A 160 5.63 11.69 -15.46
N THR A 161 6.53 11.44 -14.51
CA THR A 161 6.32 11.76 -13.09
C THR A 161 5.99 13.23 -12.88
N THR A 162 6.66 14.13 -13.60
CA THR A 162 6.39 15.58 -13.53
C THR A 162 4.95 15.91 -13.92
N LEU A 163 4.45 15.28 -14.99
CA LEU A 163 3.07 15.47 -15.43
C LEU A 163 2.05 14.96 -14.39
N LEU A 164 2.35 13.82 -13.73
CA LEU A 164 1.51 13.31 -12.63
C LEU A 164 1.47 14.27 -11.45
N ASP A 165 2.62 14.86 -11.08
CA ASP A 165 2.71 15.83 -9.98
C ASP A 165 1.93 17.11 -10.28
N GLU A 166 1.98 17.59 -11.53
CA GLU A 166 1.17 18.73 -12.00
C GLU A 166 -0.33 18.43 -11.85
N TYR A 167 -0.81 17.31 -12.41
CA TYR A 167 -2.21 16.92 -12.31
C TYR A 167 -2.65 16.71 -10.85
N TRP A 168 -1.81 16.10 -10.02
CA TRP A 168 -2.12 15.90 -8.62
C TRP A 168 -2.23 17.21 -7.84
N THR A 169 -1.36 18.15 -8.16
CA THR A 169 -1.40 19.52 -7.59
C THR A 169 -2.69 20.24 -7.97
N GLU A 170 -3.09 20.18 -9.24
CA GLU A 170 -4.36 20.74 -9.70
C GLU A 170 -5.58 20.09 -9.02
N ILE A 171 -5.59 18.76 -8.86
CA ILE A 171 -6.68 18.04 -8.21
C ILE A 171 -6.82 18.47 -6.75
N LYS A 172 -5.71 18.64 -6.04
CA LYS A 172 -5.75 19.06 -4.64
C LYS A 172 -6.19 20.51 -4.45
N ALA A 173 -5.91 21.38 -5.42
CA ALA A 173 -6.23 22.81 -5.37
C ALA A 173 -7.71 23.12 -5.65
N GLN A 174 -8.50 22.19 -6.15
CA GLN A 174 -9.95 22.30 -6.33
C GLN A 174 -10.68 21.95 -5.03
#